data_74e2f4d033f2636ee86a207c6c6ba8a0
#
_entry.id   74e2f4d033f2636ee86a207c6c6ba8a0
#
_cell.length_a   1.000
_cell.length_b   1.000
_cell.length_c   1.000
_cell.angle_alpha   90.00
_cell.angle_beta   90.00
_cell.angle_gamma   90.00
#
_symmetry.space_group_name_H-M   'P 1'
#
loop_
_entity.id
_entity.type
_entity.pdbx_description
1 polymer ?
#
loop_
_entity_poly.entity_id
_entity_poly.type
_entity_poly.pdbx_seq_one_letter_code
_entity_poly.pdbx_strand_id
1 'polypeptide(L)'
;MNRLSTIALSAALILAISGCERSKAAGMKKPSEGPIPVTATEVKTGNFPAVLEATGKTQAYNTVQIFARVNGYLAKRHYTEGSFVTKGTPLFTIDPSDLKNSLATAQAAYDLASANYTNAKATLNRIKPLAQANAASQQELDSATAAERNGAAALEGAKATLDQAKLNLSYTTIKAPMSGYVDQSKVDVGTYVVGGANGLLTTMYQNDPIYVNFTFSENERIARQNAITSGKLVVPKDGKYDIELILADGSTLSRKGSIDFIAPFIDSTTGTITYRAILENSDHKLLPGQFVKVRVTGMEWKNTQYLPQKTVLSGEKGKFVYVIEANNTVSTRPVTVGAWVGENIVIERGLTGDEKIAADALPKLKPGAPVIVNGQ
;
A
#
# COMPACT_ATOMS: atom_id res chain seq x y z
N MET A 1 1.27 -68.44 15.41
CA MET A 1 0.62 -69.56 16.16
C MET A 1 -0.86 -69.46 15.91
N ASN A 2 -1.30 -70.52 15.29
CA ASN A 2 -2.58 -71.23 15.35
C ASN A 2 -3.82 -70.44 14.87
N ARG A 3 -4.30 -70.86 13.79
CA ARG A 3 -5.13 -72.02 13.34
C ARG A 3 -6.59 -71.58 13.27
N LEU A 4 -7.16 -71.57 12.04
CA LEU A 4 -7.89 -72.69 11.43
C LEU A 4 -9.17 -73.05 12.20
N SER A 5 -10.27 -72.95 11.58
CA SER A 5 -11.07 -74.10 11.00
C SER A 5 -12.51 -73.63 10.89
N THR A 6 -13.25 -73.90 9.98
CA THR A 6 -13.68 -74.91 9.02
C THR A 6 -15.18 -74.92 8.91
N ILE A 7 -15.65 -74.96 7.66
CA ILE A 7 -16.49 -76.05 7.09
C ILE A 7 -18.01 -75.92 7.44
N ALA A 8 -18.86 -75.66 6.53
CA ALA A 8 -19.43 -76.37 5.41
C ALA A 8 -20.83 -76.94 5.70
N LEU A 9 -21.55 -77.17 4.64
CA LEU A 9 -22.68 -78.04 4.38
C LEU A 9 -24.05 -77.38 4.45
N SER A 10 -24.98 -77.58 3.61
CA SER A 10 -25.28 -78.38 2.40
C SER A 10 -26.65 -77.87 1.92
N ALA A 11 -26.90 -77.67 0.70
CA ALA A 11 -27.42 -78.55 -0.30
C ALA A 11 -28.88 -79.01 -0.13
N ALA A 12 -29.53 -78.86 -1.23
CA ALA A 12 -30.79 -79.56 -1.68
C ALA A 12 -32.07 -78.80 -1.41
N LEU A 13 -33.06 -78.72 -2.31
CA LEU A 13 -33.38 -79.49 -3.50
C LEU A 13 -34.65 -78.93 -4.14
N ILE A 14 -34.70 -78.87 -5.46
CA ILE A 14 -35.73 -79.28 -6.41
C ILE A 14 -37.00 -78.43 -6.69
N LEU A 15 -37.02 -77.98 -7.93
CA LEU A 15 -38.05 -77.97 -8.98
C LEU A 15 -39.53 -77.87 -8.59
N ALA A 16 -40.14 -76.83 -9.11
CA ALA A 16 -41.42 -77.02 -9.84
C ALA A 16 -41.55 -75.97 -10.98
N ILE A 17 -41.73 -76.47 -12.05
CA ILE A 17 -41.96 -76.20 -13.46
C ILE A 17 -43.22 -75.41 -13.70
N SER A 18 -43.17 -74.52 -14.72
CA SER A 18 -44.22 -74.12 -15.64
C SER A 18 -45.19 -73.00 -15.30
N GLY A 19 -45.15 -72.02 -16.17
CA GLY A 19 -46.16 -71.02 -16.33
C GLY A 19 -45.70 -69.92 -17.32
N CYS A 20 -45.61 -70.24 -18.62
CA CYS A 20 -45.53 -69.23 -19.65
C CYS A 20 -46.78 -68.36 -19.66
N GLU A 21 -46.62 -67.05 -19.35
CA GLU A 21 -47.57 -66.09 -19.95
C GLU A 21 -46.78 -64.86 -20.37
N ARG A 22 -46.73 -64.68 -21.69
CA ARG A 22 -46.24 -63.50 -22.36
C ARG A 22 -47.17 -62.34 -22.02
N SER A 23 -46.82 -61.62 -20.97
CA SER A 23 -47.37 -60.27 -20.76
C SER A 23 -46.58 -59.28 -21.60
N LYS A 24 -47.24 -58.68 -22.57
CA LYS A 24 -46.75 -57.57 -23.40
C LYS A 24 -46.22 -56.47 -22.42
N ALA A 25 -44.96 -56.20 -22.53
CA ALA A 25 -44.36 -55.00 -21.89
C ALA A 25 -45.08 -53.75 -22.45
N ALA A 26 -46.07 -53.30 -21.72
CA ALA A 26 -46.56 -51.94 -21.87
C ALA A 26 -45.40 -51.01 -21.55
N GLY A 27 -44.96 -50.29 -22.56
CA GLY A 27 -43.93 -49.23 -22.39
C GLY A 27 -44.36 -48.31 -21.27
N MET A 28 -43.65 -48.34 -20.15
CA MET A 28 -43.70 -47.28 -19.14
C MET A 28 -43.26 -45.98 -19.84
N LYS A 29 -44.21 -45.18 -20.28
CA LYS A 29 -44.00 -43.76 -20.52
C LYS A 29 -43.47 -43.21 -19.18
N LYS A 30 -42.21 -42.73 -19.19
CA LYS A 30 -41.75 -41.86 -18.14
C LYS A 30 -42.83 -40.82 -17.88
N PRO A 31 -43.17 -40.53 -16.59
CA PRO A 31 -44.07 -39.44 -16.28
C PRO A 31 -43.53 -38.20 -16.99
N SER A 32 -44.31 -37.61 -17.86
CA SER A 32 -44.03 -36.27 -18.37
C SER A 32 -44.17 -35.37 -17.15
N GLU A 33 -43.04 -34.99 -16.55
CA GLU A 33 -43.02 -33.88 -15.58
C GLU A 33 -43.75 -32.73 -16.30
N GLY A 34 -44.86 -32.29 -15.74
CA GLY A 34 -45.58 -31.14 -16.27
C GLY A 34 -44.65 -29.93 -16.36
N PRO A 35 -45.02 -28.95 -17.19
CA PRO A 35 -44.15 -27.78 -17.39
C PRO A 35 -43.85 -27.12 -16.06
N ILE A 36 -42.58 -26.85 -15.81
CA ILE A 36 -42.05 -26.28 -14.55
C ILE A 36 -42.38 -24.79 -14.51
N PRO A 37 -43.06 -24.28 -13.48
CA PRO A 37 -43.27 -22.84 -13.34
C PRO A 37 -41.94 -22.13 -13.03
N VAL A 38 -41.61 -21.12 -13.83
CA VAL A 38 -40.40 -20.32 -13.71
C VAL A 38 -40.74 -18.83 -13.82
N THR A 39 -40.03 -18.02 -13.08
CA THR A 39 -40.03 -16.56 -13.27
C THR A 39 -38.97 -16.21 -14.31
N ALA A 40 -39.37 -15.46 -15.34
CA ALA A 40 -38.44 -14.94 -16.32
C ALA A 40 -37.84 -13.61 -15.84
N THR A 41 -36.56 -13.42 -16.08
CA THR A 41 -35.92 -12.12 -15.98
C THR A 41 -35.29 -11.76 -17.32
N GLU A 42 -35.39 -10.52 -17.72
CA GLU A 42 -34.75 -10.02 -18.92
C GLU A 42 -33.32 -9.64 -18.69
N VAL A 43 -32.48 -9.77 -19.71
CA VAL A 43 -31.11 -9.23 -19.67
C VAL A 43 -31.23 -7.72 -19.69
N LYS A 44 -30.78 -7.10 -18.62
CA LYS A 44 -30.78 -5.63 -18.52
C LYS A 44 -29.45 -5.08 -19.02
N THR A 45 -29.51 -3.98 -19.76
CA THR A 45 -28.34 -3.22 -20.18
C THR A 45 -28.38 -1.87 -19.49
N GLY A 46 -27.26 -1.48 -18.92
CA GLY A 46 -27.20 -0.21 -18.18
C GLY A 46 -25.78 0.17 -17.80
N ASN A 47 -25.73 1.31 -17.11
CA ASN A 47 -24.50 1.82 -16.52
C ASN A 47 -24.55 1.55 -15.02
N PHE A 48 -23.43 1.14 -14.43
CA PHE A 48 -23.36 0.96 -13.00
C PHE A 48 -21.96 1.23 -12.47
N PRO A 49 -21.86 1.61 -11.18
CA PRO A 49 -20.58 1.84 -10.55
C PRO A 49 -19.69 0.61 -10.63
N ALA A 50 -18.47 0.80 -11.08
CA ALA A 50 -17.45 -0.22 -11.00
C ALA A 50 -16.67 -0.06 -9.69
N VAL A 51 -16.55 -1.16 -8.94
CA VAL A 51 -15.83 -1.21 -7.68
C VAL A 51 -14.69 -2.22 -7.83
N LEU A 52 -13.48 -1.78 -7.52
CA LEU A 52 -12.33 -2.66 -7.45
C LEU A 52 -11.99 -2.90 -5.99
N GLU A 53 -11.89 -4.16 -5.59
CA GLU A 53 -11.50 -4.54 -4.24
C GLU A 53 -10.10 -5.17 -4.25
N ALA A 54 -9.28 -4.80 -3.29
CA ALA A 54 -7.96 -5.36 -3.08
C ALA A 54 -7.63 -5.41 -1.59
N THR A 55 -6.75 -6.33 -1.21
CA THR A 55 -6.15 -6.29 0.11
C THR A 55 -4.97 -5.32 0.09
N GLY A 56 -4.90 -4.44 1.06
CA GLY A 56 -3.86 -3.44 1.20
C GLY A 56 -3.26 -3.42 2.60
N LYS A 57 -2.18 -2.68 2.71
CA LYS A 57 -1.49 -2.41 3.98
C LYS A 57 -1.19 -0.92 4.07
N THR A 58 -1.50 -0.33 5.21
CA THR A 58 -1.18 1.06 5.50
C THR A 58 0.31 1.23 5.74
N GLN A 59 0.85 2.39 5.38
CA GLN A 59 2.24 2.76 5.58
C GLN A 59 2.32 4.23 5.97
N ALA A 60 3.24 4.56 6.88
CA ALA A 60 3.51 5.95 7.22
C ALA A 60 3.93 6.74 5.97
N TYR A 61 3.48 7.98 5.87
CA TYR A 61 3.86 8.90 4.80
C TYR A 61 5.38 9.13 4.78
N ASN A 62 5.96 9.38 5.97
CA ASN A 62 7.40 9.45 6.15
C ASN A 62 7.80 8.61 7.37
N THR A 63 8.92 7.93 7.24
CA THR A 63 9.59 7.22 8.34
C THR A 63 11.02 7.71 8.41
N VAL A 64 11.42 8.28 9.54
CA VAL A 64 12.77 8.84 9.75
C VAL A 64 13.41 8.19 10.96
N GLN A 65 14.57 7.61 10.75
CA GLN A 65 15.41 7.10 11.83
C GLN A 65 16.26 8.23 12.40
N ILE A 66 16.28 8.37 13.71
CA ILE A 66 17.00 9.41 14.44
C ILE A 66 18.29 8.82 14.99
N PHE A 67 19.40 9.34 14.51
CA PHE A 67 20.74 8.90 14.89
C PHE A 67 21.47 9.96 15.71
N ALA A 68 22.31 9.51 16.64
CA ALA A 68 23.35 10.35 17.23
C ALA A 68 24.37 10.75 16.15
N ARG A 69 24.82 12.01 16.16
CA ARG A 69 25.89 12.52 15.27
C ARG A 69 27.22 12.69 15.94
N VAL A 70 27.21 12.70 17.28
CA VAL A 70 28.40 12.82 18.11
C VAL A 70 28.42 11.71 19.16
N ASN A 71 29.60 11.38 19.63
CA ASN A 71 29.78 10.40 20.71
C ASN A 71 29.52 11.05 22.06
N GLY A 72 29.03 10.30 23.03
CA GLY A 72 28.87 10.76 24.40
C GLY A 72 27.80 9.96 25.16
N TYR A 73 27.60 10.29 26.42
CA TYR A 73 26.57 9.69 27.24
C TYR A 73 25.23 10.35 26.98
N LEU A 74 24.16 9.55 26.83
CA LEU A 74 22.81 10.05 26.68
C LEU A 74 22.37 10.66 28.04
N ALA A 75 22.36 11.98 28.16
CA ALA A 75 22.06 12.66 29.41
C ALA A 75 20.53 12.72 29.68
N LYS A 76 19.73 12.93 28.65
CA LYS A 76 18.28 13.12 28.83
C LYS A 76 17.49 12.77 27.59
N ARG A 77 16.29 12.20 27.81
CA ARG A 77 15.19 12.08 26.84
C ARG A 77 14.12 13.13 27.17
N HIS A 78 13.63 13.87 26.19
CA HIS A 78 12.70 15.00 26.38
C HIS A 78 11.27 14.69 25.91
N TYR A 79 10.99 13.52 25.39
CA TYR A 79 9.68 13.12 24.90
C TYR A 79 9.16 11.90 25.65
N THR A 80 7.85 11.68 25.59
CA THR A 80 7.22 10.43 26.01
C THR A 80 7.14 9.49 24.81
N GLU A 81 7.54 8.26 24.98
CA GLU A 81 7.48 7.23 23.92
C GLU A 81 6.04 7.05 23.42
N GLY A 82 5.87 6.93 22.10
CA GLY A 82 4.57 6.88 21.46
C GLY A 82 3.84 8.23 21.35
N SER A 83 4.40 9.34 21.87
CA SER A 83 3.76 10.65 21.77
C SER A 83 3.98 11.34 20.42
N PHE A 84 3.09 12.23 20.09
CA PHE A 84 3.24 13.14 18.95
C PHE A 84 4.15 14.31 19.35
N VAL A 85 5.10 14.66 18.47
CA VAL A 85 5.98 15.81 18.63
C VAL A 85 5.97 16.67 17.38
N THR A 86 6.18 17.97 17.53
CA THR A 86 6.31 18.91 16.43
C THR A 86 7.75 19.01 15.95
N LYS A 87 7.95 19.37 14.69
CA LYS A 87 9.27 19.62 14.10
C LYS A 87 10.05 20.62 14.95
N GLY A 88 11.30 20.31 15.24
CA GLY A 88 12.22 21.16 16.03
C GLY A 88 12.18 20.89 17.54
N THR A 89 11.22 20.14 18.05
CA THR A 89 11.17 19.75 19.48
C THR A 89 12.42 18.94 19.85
N PRO A 90 13.11 19.26 20.95
CA PRO A 90 14.21 18.44 21.44
C PRO A 90 13.72 17.03 21.78
N LEU A 91 14.43 16.01 21.30
CA LEU A 91 14.16 14.60 21.59
C LEU A 91 15.14 14.04 22.62
N PHE A 92 16.42 14.30 22.38
CA PHE A 92 17.50 13.79 23.24
C PHE A 92 18.55 14.87 23.47
N THR A 93 19.23 14.74 24.59
CA THR A 93 20.47 15.50 24.89
C THR A 93 21.59 14.51 25.23
N ILE A 94 22.68 14.61 24.49
CA ILE A 94 23.94 13.95 24.80
C ILE A 94 24.73 14.90 25.73
N ASP A 95 25.47 14.36 26.69
CA ASP A 95 26.30 15.19 27.61
C ASP A 95 27.24 16.10 26.81
N PRO A 96 27.09 17.43 26.93
CA PRO A 96 27.84 18.38 26.13
C PRO A 96 29.21 18.75 26.75
N SER A 97 29.61 18.19 27.91
CA SER A 97 30.73 18.67 28.71
C SER A 97 32.05 18.72 27.92
N ASP A 98 32.42 17.61 27.26
CA ASP A 98 33.66 17.54 26.49
C ASP A 98 33.65 18.46 25.27
N LEU A 99 32.47 18.56 24.60
CA LEU A 99 32.30 19.42 23.43
C LEU A 99 32.26 20.91 23.79
N LYS A 100 31.79 21.26 25.00
CA LYS A 100 31.92 22.63 25.55
C LYS A 100 33.37 23.01 25.80
N ASN A 101 34.15 22.09 26.37
CA ASN A 101 35.61 22.33 26.58
C ASN A 101 36.33 22.48 25.23
N SER A 102 36.00 21.63 24.25
CA SER A 102 36.55 21.75 22.90
C SER A 102 36.19 23.08 22.22
N LEU A 103 34.95 23.54 22.40
CA LEU A 103 34.51 24.84 21.91
C LEU A 103 35.29 25.99 22.59
N ALA A 104 35.48 25.94 23.91
CA ALA A 104 36.24 26.97 24.64
C ALA A 104 37.70 27.05 24.15
N THR A 105 38.34 25.89 23.91
CA THR A 105 39.70 25.83 23.35
C THR A 105 39.76 26.43 21.93
N ALA A 106 38.81 26.07 21.05
CA ALA A 106 38.75 26.61 19.70
C ALA A 106 38.45 28.13 19.68
N GLN A 107 37.64 28.61 20.61
CA GLN A 107 37.36 30.04 20.78
C GLN A 107 38.64 30.80 21.17
N ALA A 108 39.40 30.30 22.14
CA ALA A 108 40.65 30.91 22.56
C ALA A 108 41.71 30.98 21.42
N ALA A 109 41.79 29.92 20.62
CA ALA A 109 42.67 29.89 19.45
C ALA A 109 42.25 30.93 18.37
N TYR A 110 40.93 31.06 18.15
CA TYR A 110 40.37 32.08 17.23
C TYR A 110 40.69 33.50 17.75
N ASP A 111 40.50 33.78 19.03
CA ASP A 111 40.76 35.09 19.63
C ASP A 111 42.22 35.45 19.52
N LEU A 112 43.17 34.51 19.77
CA LEU A 112 44.61 34.71 19.58
C LEU A 112 44.95 35.01 18.10
N ALA A 113 44.44 34.24 17.16
CA ALA A 113 44.67 34.46 15.73
C ALA A 113 44.12 35.82 15.27
N SER A 114 42.95 36.22 15.79
CA SER A 114 42.32 37.51 15.52
C SER A 114 43.18 38.69 16.03
N ALA A 115 43.74 38.58 17.24
CA ALA A 115 44.65 39.58 17.80
C ALA A 115 45.92 39.71 16.95
N ASN A 116 46.52 38.58 16.56
CA ASN A 116 47.74 38.55 15.73
C ASN A 116 47.47 39.16 14.34
N TYR A 117 46.37 38.82 13.68
CA TYR A 117 45.99 39.44 12.41
C TYR A 117 45.76 40.93 12.52
N THR A 118 45.05 41.38 13.58
CA THR A 118 44.79 42.79 13.84
C THR A 118 46.09 43.59 13.99
N ASN A 119 47.09 43.04 14.73
CA ASN A 119 48.40 43.64 14.89
C ASN A 119 49.19 43.71 13.58
N ALA A 120 49.23 42.61 12.80
CA ALA A 120 49.89 42.57 11.50
C ALA A 120 49.27 43.58 10.52
N LYS A 121 47.94 43.64 10.46
CA LYS A 121 47.18 44.60 9.65
C LYS A 121 47.46 46.05 10.07
N ALA A 122 47.51 46.36 11.34
CA ALA A 122 47.85 47.69 11.84
C ALA A 122 49.28 48.06 11.47
N THR A 123 50.23 47.11 11.51
CA THR A 123 51.62 47.31 11.10
C THR A 123 51.72 47.60 9.60
N LEU A 124 51.05 46.80 8.75
CA LEU A 124 50.97 47.02 7.28
C LEU A 124 50.39 48.42 6.97
N ASN A 125 49.29 48.80 7.64
CA ASN A 125 48.64 50.09 7.44
C ASN A 125 49.52 51.27 7.83
N ARG A 126 50.50 51.10 8.75
CA ARG A 126 51.51 52.12 9.07
C ARG A 126 52.65 52.17 8.06
N ILE A 127 53.17 51.00 7.64
CA ILE A 127 54.32 50.90 6.74
C ILE A 127 53.95 51.27 5.32
N LYS A 128 52.80 50.89 4.84
CA LYS A 128 52.37 51.11 3.45
C LYS A 128 52.46 52.60 2.99
N PRO A 129 51.93 53.60 3.74
CA PRO A 129 52.06 55.01 3.34
C PRO A 129 53.50 55.52 3.47
N LEU A 130 54.29 55.00 4.42
CA LEU A 130 55.71 55.38 4.58
C LEU A 130 56.56 54.89 3.40
N ALA A 131 56.33 53.66 2.91
CA ALA A 131 56.97 53.13 1.73
C ALA A 131 56.60 53.93 0.47
N GLN A 132 55.32 54.32 0.33
CA GLN A 132 54.87 55.20 -0.75
C GLN A 132 55.54 56.57 -0.73
N ALA A 133 55.90 57.09 0.44
CA ALA A 133 56.64 58.34 0.62
C ALA A 133 58.18 58.14 0.61
N ASN A 134 58.70 56.94 0.25
CA ASN A 134 60.12 56.55 0.30
C ASN A 134 60.75 56.68 1.69
N ALA A 135 59.97 56.62 2.77
CA ALA A 135 60.36 56.66 4.16
C ALA A 135 60.47 55.30 4.84
N ALA A 136 60.19 54.19 4.12
CA ALA A 136 60.39 52.81 4.49
C ALA A 136 60.91 52.00 3.31
N SER A 137 61.67 50.92 3.58
CA SER A 137 62.23 50.06 2.54
C SER A 137 61.17 49.15 1.88
N GLN A 138 61.39 48.73 0.61
CA GLN A 138 60.51 47.74 -0.03
C GLN A 138 60.49 46.40 0.72
N GLN A 139 61.63 46.00 1.32
CA GLN A 139 61.71 44.80 2.12
C GLN A 139 60.80 44.84 3.39
N GLU A 140 60.69 46.01 4.03
CA GLU A 140 59.79 46.21 5.16
C GLU A 140 58.32 46.13 4.74
N LEU A 141 57.98 46.72 3.55
CA LEU A 141 56.61 46.62 3.00
C LEU A 141 56.25 45.17 2.66
N ASP A 142 57.17 44.46 1.97
CA ASP A 142 56.95 43.07 1.58
C ASP A 142 56.81 42.16 2.81
N SER A 143 57.65 42.39 3.85
CA SER A 143 57.57 41.66 5.14
C SER A 143 56.27 41.93 5.88
N ALA A 144 55.80 43.16 5.95
CA ALA A 144 54.54 43.53 6.57
C ALA A 144 53.32 42.96 5.79
N THR A 145 53.41 42.95 4.45
CA THR A 145 52.37 42.36 3.60
C THR A 145 52.32 40.86 3.78
N ALA A 146 53.48 40.20 3.84
CA ALA A 146 53.51 38.75 4.09
C ALA A 146 52.97 38.39 5.50
N ALA A 147 53.33 39.19 6.53
CA ALA A 147 52.82 38.99 7.89
C ALA A 147 51.30 39.16 7.97
N GLU A 148 50.73 40.16 7.29
CA GLU A 148 49.29 40.37 7.25
C GLU A 148 48.58 39.19 6.56
N ARG A 149 49.08 38.73 5.39
CA ARG A 149 48.53 37.58 4.68
C ARG A 149 48.58 36.29 5.50
N ASN A 150 49.74 36.07 6.17
CA ASN A 150 49.89 34.92 7.05
C ASN A 150 48.92 34.99 8.25
N GLY A 151 48.77 36.17 8.83
CA GLY A 151 47.80 36.39 9.91
C GLY A 151 46.36 36.19 9.46
N ALA A 152 46.01 36.66 8.25
CA ALA A 152 44.69 36.44 7.69
C ALA A 152 44.40 34.95 7.45
N ALA A 153 45.35 34.20 6.92
CA ALA A 153 45.21 32.77 6.69
C ALA A 153 45.08 31.98 8.03
N ALA A 154 45.87 32.37 9.04
CA ALA A 154 45.80 31.78 10.37
C ALA A 154 44.43 32.04 11.05
N LEU A 155 43.90 33.26 10.92
CA LEU A 155 42.57 33.62 11.42
C LEU A 155 41.45 32.80 10.76
N GLU A 156 41.50 32.65 9.43
CA GLU A 156 40.53 31.85 8.70
C GLU A 156 40.57 30.38 9.13
N GLY A 157 41.75 29.79 9.31
CA GLY A 157 41.92 28.44 9.82
C GLY A 157 41.36 28.24 11.22
N ALA A 158 41.67 29.22 12.13
CA ALA A 158 41.13 29.18 13.50
C ALA A 158 39.58 29.35 13.51
N LYS A 159 39.04 30.19 12.65
CA LYS A 159 37.60 30.37 12.49
C LYS A 159 36.91 29.07 12.02
N ALA A 160 37.47 28.38 11.06
CA ALA A 160 36.94 27.10 10.57
C ALA A 160 36.92 26.06 11.71
N THR A 161 37.98 26.02 12.55
CA THR A 161 38.04 25.12 13.70
C THR A 161 36.97 25.46 14.75
N LEU A 162 36.79 26.76 15.04
CA LEU A 162 35.75 27.24 15.95
C LEU A 162 34.36 26.90 15.45
N ASP A 163 34.08 27.09 14.16
CA ASP A 163 32.76 26.78 13.56
C ASP A 163 32.49 25.28 13.61
N GLN A 164 33.50 24.43 13.40
CA GLN A 164 33.38 22.98 13.56
C GLN A 164 33.06 22.59 15.01
N ALA A 165 33.72 23.21 16.01
CA ALA A 165 33.44 22.95 17.41
C ALA A 165 32.02 23.38 17.82
N LYS A 166 31.53 24.52 17.31
CA LYS A 166 30.12 24.96 17.47
C LYS A 166 29.15 23.98 16.88
N LEU A 167 29.42 23.48 15.66
CA LEU A 167 28.59 22.50 14.96
C LEU A 167 28.50 21.19 15.76
N ASN A 168 29.63 20.66 16.22
CA ASN A 168 29.69 19.46 17.05
C ASN A 168 28.86 19.60 18.33
N LEU A 169 28.98 20.74 19.01
CA LEU A 169 28.20 21.05 20.21
C LEU A 169 26.69 21.11 19.88
N SER A 170 26.33 21.67 18.73
CA SER A 170 24.93 21.72 18.31
C SER A 170 24.31 20.33 18.14
N TYR A 171 25.10 19.33 17.76
CA TYR A 171 24.66 17.93 17.57
C TYR A 171 24.41 17.20 18.90
N THR A 172 24.77 17.75 20.04
CA THR A 172 24.42 17.18 21.36
C THR A 172 22.93 17.29 21.65
N THR A 173 22.24 18.26 21.06
CA THR A 173 20.79 18.42 21.18
C THR A 173 20.14 17.89 19.90
N ILE A 174 19.58 16.71 19.99
CA ILE A 174 18.93 16.04 18.86
C ILE A 174 17.47 16.48 18.83
N LYS A 175 17.06 17.09 17.70
CA LYS A 175 15.71 17.64 17.50
C LYS A 175 14.94 16.82 16.47
N ALA A 176 13.62 16.84 16.59
CA ALA A 176 12.70 16.24 15.62
C ALA A 176 12.82 16.90 14.23
N PRO A 177 13.17 16.16 13.17
CA PRO A 177 13.31 16.72 11.83
C PRO A 177 11.96 17.00 11.15
N MET A 178 10.91 16.37 11.64
CA MET A 178 9.53 16.52 11.16
C MET A 178 8.55 16.42 12.34
N SER A 179 7.29 16.80 12.11
CA SER A 179 6.21 16.52 13.06
C SER A 179 5.72 15.08 12.85
N GLY A 180 5.43 14.37 13.95
CA GLY A 180 5.00 12.98 13.89
C GLY A 180 5.10 12.26 15.23
N TYR A 181 4.78 10.98 15.22
CA TYR A 181 4.88 10.10 16.39
C TYR A 181 6.30 9.58 16.55
N VAL A 182 6.80 9.59 17.77
CA VAL A 182 8.13 9.07 18.10
C VAL A 182 7.98 7.70 18.75
N ASP A 183 8.70 6.73 18.22
CA ASP A 183 8.76 5.36 18.74
C ASP A 183 9.47 5.29 20.10
N GLN A 184 9.51 4.11 20.67
CA GLN A 184 10.33 3.84 21.85
C GLN A 184 11.81 4.14 21.60
N SER A 185 12.51 4.57 22.63
CA SER A 185 13.97 4.74 22.59
C SER A 185 14.65 3.38 22.41
N LYS A 186 15.68 3.33 21.57
CA LYS A 186 16.53 2.14 21.41
C LYS A 186 17.69 2.09 22.40
N VAL A 187 17.86 3.19 23.15
CA VAL A 187 18.98 3.38 24.11
C VAL A 187 18.43 4.05 25.36
N ASP A 188 18.89 3.60 26.52
CA ASP A 188 18.51 4.19 27.81
C ASP A 188 19.36 5.40 28.17
N VAL A 189 18.77 6.31 28.96
CA VAL A 189 19.49 7.43 29.54
C VAL A 189 20.63 6.90 30.40
N GLY A 190 21.82 7.49 30.27
CA GLY A 190 23.07 7.04 30.91
C GLY A 190 23.91 6.11 30.03
N THR A 191 23.42 5.65 28.89
CA THR A 191 24.18 4.81 27.96
C THR A 191 25.11 5.67 27.10
N TYR A 192 26.29 5.15 26.82
CA TYR A 192 27.23 5.76 25.89
C TYR A 192 26.77 5.45 24.44
N VAL A 193 26.56 6.49 23.66
CA VAL A 193 26.17 6.39 22.25
C VAL A 193 27.33 6.77 21.35
N VAL A 194 27.41 6.10 20.20
CA VAL A 194 28.44 6.36 19.17
C VAL A 194 27.75 7.02 17.99
N GLY A 195 28.30 8.11 17.51
CA GLY A 195 27.77 8.83 16.35
C GLY A 195 27.85 8.04 15.05
N GLY A 196 26.90 8.26 14.15
CA GLY A 196 26.84 7.61 12.83
C GLY A 196 25.89 6.42 12.78
N ALA A 197 26.17 5.46 11.88
CA ALA A 197 25.24 4.36 11.56
C ALA A 197 24.85 3.47 12.76
N ASN A 198 25.72 3.37 13.76
CA ASN A 198 25.48 2.57 14.97
C ASN A 198 24.76 3.36 16.09
N GLY A 199 24.49 4.64 15.88
CA GLY A 199 23.90 5.54 16.87
C GLY A 199 22.38 5.69 16.76
N LEU A 200 21.64 4.67 16.35
CA LEU A 200 20.19 4.73 16.26
C LEU A 200 19.57 4.94 17.65
N LEU A 201 18.84 6.04 17.81
CA LEU A 201 18.19 6.42 19.06
C LEU A 201 16.70 6.09 19.07
N THR A 202 16.00 6.41 18.00
CA THR A 202 14.57 6.15 17.84
C THR A 202 14.16 6.27 16.38
N THR A 203 12.89 5.96 16.07
CA THR A 203 12.28 6.18 14.77
C THR A 203 11.10 7.12 14.91
N MET A 204 10.87 7.96 13.92
CA MET A 204 9.70 8.83 13.84
C MET A 204 8.82 8.44 12.65
N TYR A 205 7.51 8.53 12.84
CA TYR A 205 6.51 8.22 11.83
C TYR A 205 5.57 9.40 11.63
N GLN A 206 5.43 9.83 10.39
CA GLN A 206 4.39 10.77 9.99
C GLN A 206 3.21 9.97 9.44
N ASN A 207 2.07 10.02 10.14
CA ASN A 207 0.89 9.22 9.84
C ASN A 207 -0.25 10.02 9.18
N ASP A 208 -0.07 11.32 9.01
CA ASP A 208 -0.99 12.22 8.30
C ASP A 208 -0.18 13.07 7.31
N PRO A 209 -0.48 12.95 6.00
CA PRO A 209 -1.32 11.91 5.38
C PRO A 209 -0.76 10.50 5.58
N ILE A 210 -1.50 9.46 5.19
CA ILE A 210 -1.06 8.07 5.27
C ILE A 210 -1.10 7.42 3.89
N TYR A 211 -0.18 6.50 3.62
CA TYR A 211 -0.19 5.67 2.42
C TYR A 211 -0.95 4.36 2.67
N VAL A 212 -1.58 3.88 1.61
CA VAL A 212 -2.12 2.53 1.54
C VAL A 212 -1.58 1.87 0.29
N ASN A 213 -0.79 0.83 0.46
CA ASN A 213 -0.29 0.00 -0.64
C ASN A 213 -1.22 -1.19 -0.83
N PHE A 214 -1.62 -1.45 -2.06
CA PHE A 214 -2.47 -2.58 -2.43
C PHE A 214 -2.06 -3.11 -3.81
N THR A 215 -2.44 -4.34 -4.12
CA THR A 215 -1.98 -5.01 -5.33
C THR A 215 -3.14 -5.54 -6.13
N PHE A 216 -2.97 -5.53 -7.47
CA PHE A 216 -3.83 -6.24 -8.41
C PHE A 216 -2.98 -7.21 -9.23
N SER A 217 -3.56 -8.32 -9.64
CA SER A 217 -2.92 -9.26 -10.55
C SER A 217 -2.75 -8.65 -11.95
N GLU A 218 -1.76 -9.15 -12.70
CA GLU A 218 -1.54 -8.74 -14.09
C GLU A 218 -2.78 -9.01 -14.95
N ASN A 219 -3.45 -10.15 -14.76
CA ASN A 219 -4.65 -10.52 -15.51
C ASN A 219 -5.78 -9.51 -15.27
N GLU A 220 -6.02 -9.10 -14.02
CA GLU A 220 -7.02 -8.07 -13.70
C GLU A 220 -6.68 -6.72 -14.34
N ARG A 221 -5.40 -6.36 -14.36
CA ARG A 221 -4.94 -5.12 -15.01
C ARG A 221 -5.20 -5.17 -16.52
N ILE A 222 -4.84 -6.27 -17.18
CA ILE A 222 -5.05 -6.45 -18.62
C ILE A 222 -6.55 -6.42 -18.95
N ALA A 223 -7.37 -7.15 -18.21
CA ALA A 223 -8.82 -7.17 -18.40
C ALA A 223 -9.43 -5.77 -18.27
N ARG A 224 -9.02 -5.02 -17.25
CA ARG A 224 -9.42 -3.64 -17.01
C ARG A 224 -8.98 -2.70 -18.13
N GLN A 225 -7.72 -2.81 -18.57
CA GLN A 225 -7.21 -2.01 -19.67
C GLN A 225 -7.99 -2.26 -20.98
N ASN A 226 -8.30 -3.50 -21.26
CA ASN A 226 -9.13 -3.87 -22.41
C ASN A 226 -10.56 -3.30 -22.32
N ALA A 227 -11.14 -3.30 -21.11
CA ALA A 227 -12.45 -2.71 -20.86
C ALA A 227 -12.44 -1.18 -21.03
N ILE A 228 -11.37 -0.51 -20.59
CA ILE A 228 -11.18 0.94 -20.81
C ILE A 228 -11.02 1.24 -22.30
N THR A 229 -10.16 0.51 -23.00
CA THR A 229 -9.88 0.72 -24.43
C THR A 229 -11.13 0.46 -25.29
N SER A 230 -11.97 -0.50 -24.91
CA SER A 230 -13.26 -0.77 -25.60
C SER A 230 -14.39 0.19 -25.19
N GLY A 231 -14.16 1.14 -24.31
CA GLY A 231 -15.16 2.09 -23.80
C GLY A 231 -16.22 1.48 -22.88
N LYS A 232 -16.07 0.21 -22.49
CA LYS A 232 -16.97 -0.46 -21.54
C LYS A 232 -16.76 -0.01 -20.11
N LEU A 233 -15.53 0.32 -19.73
CA LEU A 233 -15.18 0.87 -18.41
C LEU A 233 -14.70 2.30 -18.57
N VAL A 234 -15.42 3.23 -17.96
CA VAL A 234 -15.04 4.64 -17.92
C VAL A 234 -14.40 4.94 -16.58
N VAL A 235 -13.22 5.55 -16.62
CA VAL A 235 -12.48 5.99 -15.46
C VAL A 235 -12.62 7.50 -15.27
N PRO A 236 -12.43 8.03 -14.06
CA PRO A 236 -12.46 9.47 -13.81
C PRO A 236 -11.42 10.19 -14.68
N LYS A 237 -11.83 11.28 -15.34
CA LYS A 237 -10.96 12.05 -16.25
C LYS A 237 -9.80 12.75 -15.53
N ASP A 238 -10.00 13.09 -14.26
CA ASP A 238 -9.01 13.72 -13.40
C ASP A 238 -8.08 12.74 -12.69
N GLY A 239 -8.25 11.43 -12.94
CA GLY A 239 -7.47 10.38 -12.29
C GLY A 239 -7.71 10.23 -10.79
N LYS A 240 -8.71 10.93 -10.26
CA LYS A 240 -9.06 10.85 -8.83
C LYS A 240 -10.12 9.78 -8.61
N TYR A 241 -9.78 8.84 -7.74
CA TYR A 241 -10.66 7.76 -7.33
C TYR A 241 -11.12 8.00 -5.90
N ASP A 242 -12.37 7.69 -5.60
CA ASP A 242 -12.79 7.60 -4.21
C ASP A 242 -12.30 6.27 -3.63
N ILE A 243 -11.71 6.35 -2.44
CA ILE A 243 -11.12 5.19 -1.78
C ILE A 243 -11.85 4.96 -0.47
N GLU A 244 -12.43 3.79 -0.35
CA GLU A 244 -13.01 3.30 0.88
C GLU A 244 -12.09 2.24 1.47
N LEU A 245 -11.87 2.31 2.77
CA LEU A 245 -11.11 1.31 3.51
C LEU A 245 -12.06 0.56 4.43
N ILE A 246 -12.05 -0.75 4.32
CA ILE A 246 -12.76 -1.62 5.26
C ILE A 246 -11.71 -2.15 6.23
N LEU A 247 -11.85 -1.81 7.50
CA LEU A 247 -10.95 -2.23 8.57
C LEU A 247 -11.22 -3.66 9.00
N ALA A 248 -10.34 -4.21 9.84
CA ALA A 248 -10.45 -5.59 10.31
C ALA A 248 -11.72 -5.86 11.16
N ASP A 249 -12.29 -4.82 11.77
CA ASP A 249 -13.55 -4.88 12.52
C ASP A 249 -14.80 -4.78 11.64
N GLY A 250 -14.61 -4.67 10.31
CA GLY A 250 -15.69 -4.50 9.33
C GLY A 250 -16.18 -3.05 9.18
N SER A 251 -15.65 -2.11 9.94
CA SER A 251 -16.01 -0.70 9.80
C SER A 251 -15.46 -0.13 8.48
N THR A 252 -16.26 0.71 7.83
CA THR A 252 -15.87 1.37 6.58
C THR A 252 -15.45 2.80 6.85
N LEU A 253 -14.26 3.15 6.38
CA LEU A 253 -13.76 4.51 6.35
C LEU A 253 -13.74 4.99 4.91
N SER A 254 -14.70 5.85 4.57
CA SER A 254 -14.70 6.56 3.28
C SER A 254 -13.77 7.76 3.39
N ARG A 255 -12.67 7.72 2.66
CA ARG A 255 -11.67 8.80 2.63
C ARG A 255 -11.49 9.28 1.20
N LYS A 256 -11.39 10.59 1.06
CA LYS A 256 -10.91 11.15 -0.21
C LYS A 256 -9.43 10.87 -0.31
N GLY A 257 -9.07 10.13 -1.33
CA GLY A 257 -7.69 9.79 -1.60
C GLY A 257 -7.44 9.74 -3.10
N SER A 258 -6.19 9.75 -3.47
CA SER A 258 -5.77 9.58 -4.86
C SER A 258 -4.73 8.49 -4.97
N ILE A 259 -4.76 7.77 -6.09
CA ILE A 259 -3.66 6.86 -6.44
C ILE A 259 -2.53 7.75 -6.93
N ASP A 260 -1.46 7.83 -6.16
CA ASP A 260 -0.29 8.67 -6.45
C ASP A 260 0.86 7.90 -7.09
N PHE A 261 0.83 6.57 -6.99
CA PHE A 261 1.88 5.72 -7.55
C PHE A 261 1.31 4.38 -8.03
N ILE A 262 1.79 3.96 -9.20
CA ILE A 262 1.58 2.63 -9.77
C ILE A 262 2.96 2.10 -10.13
N ALA A 263 3.32 0.92 -9.61
CA ALA A 263 4.61 0.32 -9.91
C ALA A 263 4.77 0.10 -11.42
N PRO A 264 5.90 0.52 -12.05
CA PRO A 264 6.16 0.33 -13.47
C PRO A 264 6.62 -1.09 -13.82
N PHE A 265 6.59 -2.00 -12.85
CA PHE A 265 7.01 -3.40 -12.99
C PHE A 265 6.04 -4.33 -12.29
N ILE A 266 6.08 -5.59 -12.70
CA ILE A 266 5.33 -6.68 -12.07
C ILE A 266 6.26 -7.38 -11.10
N ASP A 267 5.80 -7.61 -9.88
CA ASP A 267 6.51 -8.49 -8.94
C ASP A 267 6.48 -9.92 -9.49
N SER A 268 7.64 -10.42 -9.88
CA SER A 268 7.78 -11.75 -10.51
C SER A 268 7.46 -12.91 -9.57
N THR A 269 7.46 -12.68 -8.26
CA THR A 269 7.16 -13.71 -7.25
C THR A 269 5.65 -13.91 -7.10
N THR A 270 4.89 -12.81 -7.17
CA THR A 270 3.44 -12.81 -6.91
C THR A 270 2.60 -12.59 -8.17
N GLY A 271 3.21 -12.16 -9.29
CA GLY A 271 2.49 -11.79 -10.52
C GLY A 271 1.58 -10.59 -10.35
N THR A 272 1.89 -9.70 -9.41
CA THR A 272 1.04 -8.55 -9.08
C THR A 272 1.74 -7.22 -9.33
N ILE A 273 0.94 -6.18 -9.47
CA ILE A 273 1.39 -4.79 -9.60
C ILE A 273 0.94 -4.04 -8.35
N THR A 274 1.87 -3.30 -7.75
CA THR A 274 1.59 -2.49 -6.57
C THR A 274 1.05 -1.12 -6.97
N TYR A 275 -0.02 -0.74 -6.33
CA TYR A 275 -0.63 0.58 -6.35
C TYR A 275 -0.47 1.20 -4.98
N ARG A 276 -0.26 2.51 -4.94
CA ARG A 276 -0.24 3.26 -3.69
C ARG A 276 -1.26 4.38 -3.77
N ALA A 277 -2.05 4.50 -2.73
CA ALA A 277 -2.94 5.63 -2.52
C ALA A 277 -2.46 6.47 -1.34
N ILE A 278 -2.64 7.76 -1.45
CA ILE A 278 -2.45 8.72 -0.37
C ILE A 278 -3.81 9.17 0.16
N LEU A 279 -3.99 9.12 1.48
CA LEU A 279 -5.23 9.46 2.17
C LEU A 279 -4.97 10.40 3.33
N GLU A 280 -5.93 11.29 3.60
CA GLU A 280 -5.93 12.07 4.82
C GLU A 280 -6.16 11.18 6.05
N ASN A 281 -5.45 11.45 7.14
CA ASN A 281 -5.57 10.72 8.39
C ASN A 281 -5.52 11.67 9.61
N SER A 282 -6.20 12.81 9.50
CA SER A 282 -6.19 13.87 10.51
C SER A 282 -6.75 13.43 11.88
N ASP A 283 -7.61 12.40 11.90
CA ASP A 283 -8.14 11.77 13.11
C ASP A 283 -7.24 10.65 13.66
N HIS A 284 -6.13 10.36 12.99
CA HIS A 284 -5.13 9.35 13.36
C HIS A 284 -5.67 7.94 13.63
N LYS A 285 -6.85 7.60 13.08
CA LYS A 285 -7.44 6.27 13.24
C LYS A 285 -6.68 5.17 12.50
N LEU A 286 -6.02 5.53 11.39
CA LEU A 286 -5.19 4.60 10.66
C LEU A 286 -3.78 4.60 11.22
N LEU A 287 -3.31 3.44 11.62
CA LEU A 287 -1.93 3.24 12.05
C LEU A 287 -1.12 2.58 10.92
N PRO A 288 0.15 2.91 10.74
CA PRO A 288 1.01 2.21 9.80
C PRO A 288 1.11 0.71 10.12
N GLY A 289 1.09 -0.12 9.08
CA GLY A 289 1.19 -1.56 9.24
C GLY A 289 -0.13 -2.32 9.34
N GLN A 290 -1.28 -1.62 9.38
CA GLN A 290 -2.60 -2.27 9.40
C GLN A 290 -2.94 -2.90 8.04
N PHE A 291 -3.52 -4.09 8.08
CA PHE A 291 -4.17 -4.67 6.91
C PHE A 291 -5.57 -4.10 6.77
N VAL A 292 -5.91 -3.71 5.55
CA VAL A 292 -7.19 -3.11 5.19
C VAL A 292 -7.67 -3.71 3.87
N LYS A 293 -8.98 -3.79 3.68
CA LYS A 293 -9.54 -4.05 2.37
C LYS A 293 -9.79 -2.70 1.70
N VAL A 294 -9.16 -2.50 0.56
CA VAL A 294 -9.27 -1.26 -0.23
C VAL A 294 -10.36 -1.45 -1.27
N ARG A 295 -11.29 -0.53 -1.31
CA ARG A 295 -12.34 -0.45 -2.33
C ARG A 295 -12.15 0.84 -3.10
N VAL A 296 -11.82 0.71 -4.38
CA VAL A 296 -11.62 1.83 -5.30
C VAL A 296 -12.90 2.02 -6.11
N THR A 297 -13.50 3.20 -6.03
CA THR A 297 -14.75 3.57 -6.69
C THR A 297 -14.54 4.79 -7.60
N GLY A 298 -15.62 5.28 -8.21
CA GLY A 298 -15.55 6.41 -9.15
C GLY A 298 -15.42 6.01 -10.61
N MET A 299 -15.35 4.71 -10.90
CA MET A 299 -15.42 4.15 -12.26
C MET A 299 -16.86 3.74 -12.58
N GLU A 300 -17.17 3.63 -13.86
CA GLU A 300 -18.50 3.25 -14.33
C GLU A 300 -18.42 2.25 -15.49
N TRP A 301 -19.11 1.12 -15.35
CA TRP A 301 -19.40 0.23 -16.46
C TRP A 301 -20.48 0.83 -17.33
N LYS A 302 -20.25 0.95 -18.64
CA LYS A 302 -21.20 1.50 -19.60
C LYS A 302 -21.75 0.44 -20.56
N ASN A 303 -23.04 0.56 -20.85
CA ASN A 303 -23.75 -0.30 -21.82
C ASN A 303 -23.43 -1.79 -21.59
N THR A 304 -23.41 -2.20 -20.34
CA THR A 304 -23.02 -3.57 -19.99
C THR A 304 -24.24 -4.37 -19.60
N GLN A 305 -24.31 -5.59 -20.12
CA GLN A 305 -25.36 -6.54 -19.79
C GLN A 305 -25.15 -7.06 -18.37
N TYR A 306 -26.20 -7.18 -17.62
CA TYR A 306 -26.16 -7.74 -16.28
C TYR A 306 -27.39 -8.56 -15.95
N LEU A 307 -27.21 -9.50 -15.06
CA LEU A 307 -28.26 -10.39 -14.55
C LEU A 307 -28.15 -10.48 -13.02
N PRO A 308 -29.27 -10.78 -12.32
CA PRO A 308 -29.20 -11.16 -10.93
C PRO A 308 -28.28 -12.37 -10.75
N GLN A 309 -27.37 -12.33 -9.79
CA GLN A 309 -26.38 -13.37 -9.56
C GLN A 309 -26.98 -14.77 -9.44
N LYS A 310 -28.15 -14.88 -8.82
CA LYS A 310 -28.89 -16.14 -8.64
C LYS A 310 -29.24 -16.86 -9.95
N THR A 311 -29.22 -16.15 -11.10
CA THR A 311 -29.55 -16.74 -12.42
C THR A 311 -28.36 -17.42 -13.09
N VAL A 312 -27.14 -17.16 -12.60
CA VAL A 312 -25.91 -17.70 -13.17
C VAL A 312 -25.45 -18.93 -12.40
N LEU A 313 -25.38 -20.05 -13.08
CA LEU A 313 -25.01 -21.35 -12.54
C LEU A 313 -23.56 -21.71 -12.91
N SER A 314 -22.97 -22.57 -12.10
CA SER A 314 -21.65 -23.16 -12.36
C SER A 314 -21.84 -24.61 -12.80
N GLY A 315 -21.28 -24.99 -13.95
CA GLY A 315 -21.22 -26.34 -14.45
C GLY A 315 -19.80 -26.80 -14.77
N GLU A 316 -19.64 -28.02 -15.23
CA GLU A 316 -18.34 -28.61 -15.58
C GLU A 316 -17.59 -27.80 -16.67
N LYS A 317 -18.34 -27.18 -17.60
CA LYS A 317 -17.79 -26.39 -18.71
C LYS A 317 -17.70 -24.89 -18.44
N GLY A 318 -17.92 -24.46 -17.18
CA GLY A 318 -17.90 -23.05 -16.79
C GLY A 318 -19.27 -22.52 -16.37
N LYS A 319 -19.40 -21.18 -16.39
CA LYS A 319 -20.67 -20.51 -16.03
C LYS A 319 -21.67 -20.57 -17.16
N PHE A 320 -22.94 -20.73 -16.81
CA PHE A 320 -24.03 -20.75 -17.77
C PHE A 320 -25.33 -20.22 -17.18
N VAL A 321 -26.28 -19.89 -18.05
CA VAL A 321 -27.64 -19.49 -17.70
C VAL A 321 -28.64 -20.37 -18.43
N TYR A 322 -29.88 -20.46 -17.91
CA TYR A 322 -30.99 -21.07 -18.62
C TYR A 322 -31.74 -19.98 -19.38
N VAL A 323 -31.71 -20.08 -20.74
CA VAL A 323 -32.47 -19.21 -21.63
C VAL A 323 -33.82 -19.87 -21.90
N ILE A 324 -34.90 -19.12 -21.80
CA ILE A 324 -36.25 -19.55 -22.14
C ILE A 324 -36.45 -19.26 -23.63
N GLU A 325 -36.59 -20.31 -24.40
CA GLU A 325 -36.80 -20.24 -25.86
C GLU A 325 -38.24 -19.90 -26.20
N ALA A 326 -38.51 -19.45 -27.42
CA ALA A 326 -39.85 -19.08 -27.89
C ALA A 326 -40.89 -20.22 -27.83
N ASN A 327 -40.43 -21.47 -27.82
CA ASN A 327 -41.27 -22.66 -27.68
C ASN A 327 -41.54 -23.05 -26.23
N ASN A 328 -41.26 -22.20 -25.26
CA ASN A 328 -41.38 -22.44 -23.83
C ASN A 328 -40.55 -23.63 -23.33
N THR A 329 -39.39 -23.87 -23.89
CA THR A 329 -38.40 -24.79 -23.36
C THR A 329 -37.15 -24.04 -22.89
N VAL A 330 -36.38 -24.64 -22.01
CA VAL A 330 -35.13 -24.03 -21.55
C VAL A 330 -33.91 -24.62 -22.26
N SER A 331 -33.00 -23.76 -22.69
CA SER A 331 -31.67 -24.13 -23.19
C SER A 331 -30.59 -23.62 -22.27
N THR A 332 -29.45 -24.31 -22.22
CA THR A 332 -28.28 -23.82 -21.51
C THR A 332 -27.45 -22.97 -22.43
N ARG A 333 -27.08 -21.74 -21.98
CA ARG A 333 -26.19 -20.86 -22.71
C ARG A 333 -24.96 -20.56 -21.90
N PRO A 334 -23.74 -20.94 -22.36
CA PRO A 334 -22.51 -20.58 -21.70
C PRO A 334 -22.31 -19.07 -21.67
N VAL A 335 -21.89 -18.52 -20.54
CA VAL A 335 -21.66 -17.10 -20.39
C VAL A 335 -20.27 -16.85 -19.75
N THR A 336 -19.62 -15.79 -20.21
CA THR A 336 -18.45 -15.25 -19.54
C THR A 336 -18.94 -14.13 -18.61
N VAL A 337 -18.67 -14.30 -17.32
CA VAL A 337 -19.07 -13.34 -16.29
C VAL A 337 -17.91 -12.43 -15.94
N GLY A 338 -18.22 -11.18 -15.66
CA GLY A 338 -17.27 -10.16 -15.19
C GLY A 338 -17.47 -9.84 -13.72
N ALA A 339 -17.39 -8.56 -13.40
CA ALA A 339 -17.47 -8.04 -12.05
C ALA A 339 -18.85 -8.21 -11.40
N TRP A 340 -18.87 -8.25 -10.09
CA TRP A 340 -20.08 -8.26 -9.27
C TRP A 340 -20.47 -6.84 -8.93
N VAL A 341 -21.75 -6.52 -9.02
CA VAL A 341 -22.29 -5.20 -8.73
C VAL A 341 -23.54 -5.35 -7.87
N GLY A 342 -23.38 -5.25 -6.55
CA GLY A 342 -24.43 -5.52 -5.59
C GLY A 342 -24.96 -6.96 -5.75
N GLU A 343 -26.27 -7.11 -6.01
CA GLU A 343 -26.92 -8.42 -6.27
C GLU A 343 -26.80 -8.89 -7.73
N ASN A 344 -26.18 -8.11 -8.60
CA ASN A 344 -26.07 -8.39 -10.02
C ASN A 344 -24.64 -8.81 -10.40
N ILE A 345 -24.55 -9.55 -11.50
CA ILE A 345 -23.30 -9.95 -12.12
C ILE A 345 -23.27 -9.46 -13.56
N VAL A 346 -22.15 -8.89 -13.96
CA VAL A 346 -21.90 -8.44 -15.32
C VAL A 346 -21.73 -9.64 -16.23
N ILE A 347 -22.34 -9.60 -17.40
CA ILE A 347 -22.16 -10.60 -18.46
C ILE A 347 -21.30 -9.97 -19.56
N GLU A 348 -20.09 -10.48 -19.72
CA GLU A 348 -19.14 -9.97 -20.71
C GLU A 348 -19.40 -10.54 -22.10
N ARG A 349 -19.82 -11.82 -22.18
CA ARG A 349 -20.08 -12.56 -23.42
C ARG A 349 -21.11 -13.65 -23.20
N GLY A 350 -21.81 -14.02 -24.27
CA GLY A 350 -22.70 -15.18 -24.32
C GLY A 350 -24.16 -14.83 -24.43
N LEU A 351 -24.55 -13.56 -24.28
CA LEU A 351 -25.94 -13.10 -24.47
C LEU A 351 -26.00 -11.99 -25.52
N THR A 352 -27.13 -11.88 -26.22
CA THR A 352 -27.44 -10.85 -27.22
C THR A 352 -28.18 -9.66 -26.62
N GLY A 353 -28.83 -9.84 -25.48
CA GLY A 353 -29.53 -8.77 -24.73
C GLY A 353 -31.05 -8.88 -24.73
N ASP A 354 -31.61 -9.69 -25.63
CA ASP A 354 -33.07 -9.82 -25.76
C ASP A 354 -33.60 -11.12 -25.15
N GLU A 355 -32.72 -11.92 -24.55
CA GLU A 355 -33.08 -13.23 -24.02
C GLU A 355 -33.86 -13.12 -22.70
N LYS A 356 -34.82 -14.03 -22.53
CA LYS A 356 -35.47 -14.26 -21.24
C LYS A 356 -34.75 -15.38 -20.50
N ILE A 357 -34.32 -15.06 -19.29
CA ILE A 357 -33.50 -15.94 -18.44
C ILE A 357 -34.36 -16.47 -17.29
N ALA A 358 -34.29 -17.75 -16.99
CA ALA A 358 -34.98 -18.31 -15.83
C ALA A 358 -34.33 -17.81 -14.54
N ALA A 359 -35.12 -17.24 -13.64
CA ALA A 359 -34.65 -16.62 -12.40
C ALA A 359 -34.85 -17.48 -11.15
N ASP A 360 -35.65 -18.53 -11.25
CA ASP A 360 -35.96 -19.45 -10.15
C ASP A 360 -36.12 -20.89 -10.66
N ALA A 361 -36.42 -21.79 -9.73
CA ALA A 361 -36.55 -23.23 -9.98
C ALA A 361 -35.32 -23.88 -10.66
N LEU A 362 -34.20 -23.21 -10.72
CA LEU A 362 -33.00 -23.60 -11.48
C LEU A 362 -32.50 -25.03 -11.22
N PRO A 363 -32.53 -25.56 -9.98
CA PRO A 363 -32.11 -26.94 -9.72
C PRO A 363 -33.00 -28.01 -10.35
N LYS A 364 -34.23 -27.64 -10.72
CA LYS A 364 -35.22 -28.54 -11.36
C LYS A 364 -35.13 -28.52 -12.87
N LEU A 365 -34.47 -27.50 -13.44
CA LEU A 365 -34.37 -27.30 -14.88
C LEU A 365 -33.34 -28.24 -15.51
N LYS A 366 -33.67 -28.79 -16.64
CA LYS A 366 -32.77 -29.54 -17.52
C LYS A 366 -32.89 -28.97 -18.94
N PRO A 367 -31.83 -29.01 -19.74
CA PRO A 367 -31.95 -28.61 -21.15
C PRO A 367 -33.09 -29.33 -21.86
N GLY A 368 -33.95 -28.59 -22.55
CA GLY A 368 -35.16 -29.11 -23.23
C GLY A 368 -36.39 -29.28 -22.34
N ALA A 369 -36.31 -28.98 -21.04
CA ALA A 369 -37.49 -29.07 -20.17
C ALA A 369 -38.54 -28.01 -20.54
N PRO A 370 -39.85 -28.39 -20.60
CA PRO A 370 -40.91 -27.44 -20.82
C PRO A 370 -41.14 -26.59 -19.55
N VAL A 371 -41.34 -25.29 -19.73
CA VAL A 371 -41.57 -24.34 -18.64
C VAL A 371 -42.82 -23.51 -18.87
N ILE A 372 -43.46 -23.07 -17.80
CA ILE A 372 -44.50 -22.05 -17.83
C ILE A 372 -43.90 -20.80 -17.17
N VAL A 373 -43.84 -19.71 -17.94
CA VAL A 373 -43.40 -18.41 -17.42
C VAL A 373 -44.55 -17.83 -16.61
N ASN A 374 -44.35 -17.75 -15.28
CA ASN A 374 -45.27 -17.01 -14.43
C ASN A 374 -45.07 -15.52 -14.72
N GLY A 375 -46.15 -14.81 -15.05
CA GLY A 375 -46.11 -13.36 -15.28
C GLY A 375 -45.57 -12.62 -14.04
N GLN A 376 -44.88 -11.51 -14.32
CA GLN A 376 -44.44 -10.53 -13.30
C GLN A 376 -45.65 -9.99 -12.55
#